data_8bc76e8c426f22c78b69bfa9d33e6735
#
_entry.id   8bc76e8c426f22c78b69bfa9d33e6735
#
_cell.length_a   1.000
_cell.length_b   1.000
_cell.length_c   1.000
_cell.angle_alpha   90.00
_cell.angle_beta   90.00
_cell.angle_gamma   90.00
#
_symmetry.space_group_name_H-M   'P 1'
#
loop_
_entity.id
_entity.type
_entity.pdbx_description
1 polymer ?
#
loop_
_entity_poly.entity_id
_entity_poly.type
_entity_poly.pdbx_seq_one_letter_code
_entity_poly.pdbx_strand_id
1 'polypeptide(L)'
;GMPMEWNRSKNDVSYYTHDISGEPLPNDDLDIQVLWLLALEDHGLKVDAKILGQYFNELMIFTHAEYGTAKANLRVGLEPPYSGIYNNDFKDSCGSFIRSEIWACLFPGYPELAAKYAFEDALVDHGDGEGVYAEVFTAAVESAAFFENDTKKLLQIGLSYLPEDCAVARAVRAGWDCWEKGLEPMAAREQMLQNFIGHIEWHYISPEDEAKGYGEGPFGWDVPSNLFIIAYSLLYGEGDLEKAMCTAVSFGEDTDCTAGTIASLFGIRYGIDSIDRKWIDPIGTRLKTISIDPFRMENRIPKDIYEFSARVEKLHQAAVEQFGLYREEGIPSFEAKPYFKNIYDEMHVVRYCFDYLNVRVDYCGDPVLRAGEQKRVRFRVSNTAKSVSSERLWLHLYTPDEVTVSPSKDLSTFVTMGHMGSGIRAVDFLLEVEQAVRPLYRFVLEIGFEDSKRGRIYHVPFVLLNEGGEVIPAKFEKNGPPACPNQPRV
;
A
#
# COMPACT_ATOMS: atom_id res chain seq x y z
N GLY A 1 -21.68 -2.84 -8.29
CA GLY A 1 -21.18 -1.51 -8.43
C GLY A 1 -20.67 -1.16 -9.80
N MET A 2 -20.11 -2.08 -10.54
CA MET A 2 -19.43 -1.85 -11.82
C MET A 2 -20.05 -0.82 -12.78
N PRO A 3 -21.37 -0.77 -13.01
CA PRO A 3 -21.93 0.19 -13.96
C PRO A 3 -21.75 1.66 -13.58
N MET A 4 -21.50 1.95 -12.31
CA MET A 4 -21.38 3.35 -11.85
C MET A 4 -20.04 3.97 -12.20
N GLU A 5 -18.98 3.18 -12.23
CA GLU A 5 -17.63 3.63 -12.59
C GLU A 5 -17.57 4.22 -13.99
N TRP A 6 -18.40 3.70 -14.89
CA TRP A 6 -18.43 4.07 -16.29
C TRP A 6 -19.57 5.02 -16.63
N ASN A 7 -20.43 5.31 -15.68
CA ASN A 7 -21.54 6.19 -15.91
C ASN A 7 -21.05 7.64 -15.81
N ARG A 8 -21.33 8.43 -16.84
CA ARG A 8 -21.19 9.89 -16.79
C ARG A 8 -22.27 10.44 -15.89
N SER A 9 -22.00 10.39 -14.61
CA SER A 9 -22.96 10.77 -13.62
C SER A 9 -23.44 12.21 -13.80
N LYS A 10 -24.69 12.45 -13.42
CA LYS A 10 -25.33 13.76 -13.44
C LYS A 10 -25.58 14.30 -12.04
N ASN A 11 -24.91 13.72 -11.03
CA ASN A 11 -25.16 14.00 -9.63
C ASN A 11 -26.61 13.71 -9.22
N ASP A 12 -27.14 12.63 -9.72
CA ASP A 12 -28.53 12.19 -9.49
C ASP A 12 -28.62 10.88 -8.68
N VAL A 13 -27.50 10.36 -8.22
CA VAL A 13 -27.45 9.20 -7.35
C VAL A 13 -28.00 9.60 -5.98
N SER A 14 -29.04 8.93 -5.55
CA SER A 14 -29.66 9.18 -4.24
C SER A 14 -29.53 7.99 -3.30
N TYR A 15 -29.94 6.83 -3.75
CA TYR A 15 -29.86 5.58 -3.01
C TYR A 15 -30.15 4.44 -3.98
N TYR A 16 -29.37 3.39 -3.86
CA TYR A 16 -29.62 2.18 -4.61
C TYR A 16 -29.17 0.96 -3.81
N THR A 17 -30.00 -0.04 -3.75
CA THR A 17 -29.61 -1.34 -3.24
C THR A 17 -30.12 -2.44 -4.14
N HIS A 18 -29.25 -3.36 -4.51
CA HIS A 18 -29.71 -4.68 -4.90
C HIS A 18 -30.20 -5.39 -3.66
N ASP A 19 -31.30 -6.10 -3.79
CA ASP A 19 -31.71 -7.06 -2.76
C ASP A 19 -30.72 -8.23 -2.80
N ILE A 20 -29.70 -8.15 -1.95
CA ILE A 20 -28.74 -9.21 -1.73
C ILE A 20 -29.13 -10.09 -0.54
N SER A 21 -30.37 -9.92 -0.05
CA SER A 21 -30.98 -10.74 1.02
C SER A 21 -30.18 -10.75 2.32
N GLY A 22 -29.51 -9.68 2.67
CA GLY A 22 -28.64 -9.57 3.84
C GLY A 22 -27.32 -10.35 3.73
N GLU A 23 -26.95 -10.74 2.54
CA GLU A 23 -25.69 -11.45 2.27
C GLU A 23 -24.70 -10.50 1.57
N PRO A 24 -23.57 -10.14 2.19
CA PRO A 24 -22.60 -9.24 1.58
C PRO A 24 -21.96 -9.85 0.35
N LEU A 25 -21.57 -9.02 -0.60
CA LEU A 25 -20.65 -9.40 -1.65
C LEU A 25 -19.21 -9.33 -1.12
N PRO A 26 -18.33 -10.27 -1.51
CA PRO A 26 -16.92 -10.17 -1.17
C PRO A 26 -16.27 -9.02 -1.95
N ASN A 27 -15.30 -8.35 -1.33
CA ASN A 27 -14.56 -7.24 -1.90
C ASN A 27 -13.12 -7.28 -1.38
N ASP A 28 -12.15 -6.85 -2.20
CA ASP A 28 -10.74 -6.80 -1.86
C ASP A 28 -10.43 -5.74 -0.79
N ASP A 29 -11.18 -4.64 -0.71
CA ASP A 29 -11.07 -3.65 0.38
C ASP A 29 -11.04 -4.29 1.77
N LEU A 30 -11.95 -5.23 2.00
CA LEU A 30 -12.03 -5.93 3.28
C LEU A 30 -11.14 -7.16 3.34
N ASP A 31 -10.99 -7.88 2.23
CA ASP A 31 -10.23 -9.14 2.17
C ASP A 31 -8.77 -8.91 2.56
N ILE A 32 -8.15 -7.84 2.08
CA ILE A 32 -6.75 -7.54 2.38
C ILE A 32 -6.60 -7.13 3.85
N GLN A 33 -7.56 -6.41 4.42
CA GLN A 33 -7.56 -6.12 5.86
C GLN A 33 -7.65 -7.41 6.71
N VAL A 34 -8.42 -8.42 6.27
CA VAL A 34 -8.43 -9.73 6.91
C VAL A 34 -7.07 -10.41 6.80
N LEU A 35 -6.41 -10.32 5.66
CA LEU A 35 -5.05 -10.83 5.46
C LEU A 35 -4.06 -10.20 6.44
N TRP A 36 -4.14 -8.87 6.62
CA TRP A 36 -3.30 -8.14 7.57
C TRP A 36 -3.61 -8.46 9.03
N LEU A 37 -4.89 -8.70 9.35
CA LEU A 37 -5.26 -9.21 10.67
C LEU A 37 -4.53 -10.52 10.99
N LEU A 38 -4.50 -11.46 10.03
CA LEU A 38 -3.80 -12.74 10.21
C LEU A 38 -2.30 -12.57 10.41
N ALA A 39 -1.67 -11.66 9.64
CA ALA A 39 -0.26 -11.34 9.79
C ALA A 39 0.03 -10.72 11.17
N LEU A 40 -0.82 -9.81 11.62
CA LEU A 40 -0.71 -9.19 12.95
C LEU A 40 -0.89 -10.18 14.09
N GLU A 41 -1.78 -11.15 13.96
CA GLU A 41 -1.98 -12.19 14.98
C GLU A 41 -0.77 -13.13 15.10
N ASP A 42 -0.12 -13.43 14.00
CA ASP A 42 1.03 -14.36 13.98
C ASP A 42 2.35 -13.66 14.35
N HIS A 43 2.53 -12.40 13.97
CA HIS A 43 3.79 -11.68 14.14
C HIS A 43 3.71 -10.51 15.13
N GLY A 44 2.51 -10.17 15.60
CA GLY A 44 2.27 -8.99 16.44
C GLY A 44 2.65 -7.70 15.71
N LEU A 45 3.01 -6.69 16.48
CA LEU A 45 3.38 -5.37 15.97
C LEU A 45 4.79 -5.30 15.32
N LYS A 46 5.36 -6.44 14.99
CA LYS A 46 6.63 -6.54 14.25
C LYS A 46 6.43 -6.68 12.75
N VAL A 47 5.17 -6.64 12.29
CA VAL A 47 4.88 -6.67 10.86
C VAL A 47 5.55 -5.50 10.16
N ASP A 48 6.14 -5.80 9.02
CA ASP A 48 6.76 -4.87 8.10
C ASP A 48 6.40 -5.28 6.66
N ALA A 49 6.78 -4.49 5.68
CA ALA A 49 6.47 -4.78 4.28
C ALA A 49 6.91 -6.19 3.83
N LYS A 50 7.99 -6.71 4.38
CA LYS A 50 8.48 -8.04 4.03
C LYS A 50 7.58 -9.14 4.58
N ILE A 51 7.14 -9.03 5.84
CA ILE A 51 6.20 -9.99 6.44
C ILE A 51 4.85 -9.93 5.71
N LEU A 52 4.33 -8.70 5.47
CA LEU A 52 3.10 -8.50 4.72
C LEU A 52 3.21 -9.07 3.30
N GLY A 53 4.33 -8.85 2.62
CA GLY A 53 4.62 -9.44 1.31
C GLY A 53 4.62 -10.98 1.31
N GLN A 54 5.07 -11.63 2.38
CA GLN A 54 5.00 -13.08 2.52
C GLN A 54 3.54 -13.57 2.60
N TYR A 55 2.71 -12.94 3.45
CA TYR A 55 1.28 -13.25 3.56
C TYR A 55 0.56 -13.03 2.23
N PHE A 56 0.84 -11.90 1.58
CA PHE A 56 0.30 -11.56 0.27
C PHE A 56 0.66 -12.62 -0.77
N ASN A 57 1.93 -13.00 -0.87
CA ASN A 57 2.39 -14.01 -1.83
C ASN A 57 1.77 -15.39 -1.58
N GLU A 58 1.60 -15.78 -0.32
CA GLU A 58 1.15 -17.12 0.03
C GLU A 58 -0.37 -17.28 -0.01
N LEU A 59 -1.10 -16.26 0.44
CA LEU A 59 -2.53 -16.40 0.75
C LEU A 59 -3.45 -15.62 -0.20
N MET A 60 -2.96 -14.57 -0.85
CA MET A 60 -3.73 -13.82 -1.84
C MET A 60 -3.89 -14.65 -3.10
N ILE A 61 -5.13 -14.93 -3.52
CA ILE A 61 -5.43 -15.70 -4.75
C ILE A 61 -5.93 -14.83 -5.90
N PHE A 62 -6.45 -13.67 -5.60
CA PHE A 62 -6.88 -12.69 -6.59
C PHE A 62 -5.66 -11.95 -7.13
N THR A 63 -5.46 -11.94 -8.44
CA THR A 63 -4.18 -11.54 -9.03
C THR A 63 -4.37 -10.70 -10.29
N HIS A 64 -5.16 -9.64 -10.21
CA HIS A 64 -5.26 -8.65 -11.28
C HIS A 64 -4.46 -7.39 -10.93
N ALA A 65 -4.22 -6.55 -11.88
CA ALA A 65 -3.60 -5.22 -11.76
C ALA A 65 -2.32 -5.22 -10.89
N GLU A 66 -2.20 -4.31 -9.92
CA GLU A 66 -1.07 -4.20 -8.99
C GLU A 66 -0.85 -5.48 -8.20
N TYR A 67 -1.91 -6.15 -7.76
CA TYR A 67 -1.82 -7.40 -6.98
C TYR A 67 -1.15 -8.51 -7.78
N GLY A 68 -1.50 -8.64 -9.06
CA GLY A 68 -0.92 -9.63 -9.95
C GLY A 68 0.56 -9.38 -10.19
N THR A 69 0.93 -8.14 -10.45
CA THR A 69 2.32 -7.71 -10.66
C THR A 69 3.14 -7.92 -9.40
N ALA A 70 2.67 -7.45 -8.25
CA ALA A 70 3.37 -7.62 -6.98
C ALA A 70 3.59 -9.10 -6.64
N LYS A 71 2.57 -9.93 -6.82
CA LYS A 71 2.68 -11.36 -6.57
C LYS A 71 3.66 -12.05 -7.52
N ALA A 72 3.69 -11.68 -8.80
CA ALA A 72 4.67 -12.20 -9.74
C ALA A 72 6.10 -11.82 -9.32
N ASN A 73 6.30 -10.58 -8.90
CA ASN A 73 7.57 -10.08 -8.41
C ASN A 73 8.03 -10.79 -7.12
N LEU A 74 7.14 -10.96 -6.15
CA LEU A 74 7.43 -11.68 -4.91
C LEU A 74 7.82 -13.14 -5.18
N ARG A 75 7.16 -13.82 -6.12
CA ARG A 75 7.45 -15.22 -6.49
C ARG A 75 8.84 -15.41 -7.07
N VAL A 76 9.38 -14.43 -7.75
CA VAL A 76 10.76 -14.49 -8.23
C VAL A 76 11.79 -14.03 -7.20
N GLY A 77 11.32 -13.48 -6.06
CA GLY A 77 12.17 -13.06 -4.94
C GLY A 77 12.50 -11.58 -4.91
N LEU A 78 11.75 -10.75 -5.66
CA LEU A 78 11.80 -9.30 -5.49
C LEU A 78 10.97 -8.94 -4.24
N GLU A 79 11.67 -8.56 -3.20
CA GLU A 79 11.06 -8.14 -1.93
C GLU A 79 10.52 -6.71 -2.01
N PRO A 80 9.55 -6.32 -1.16
CA PRO A 80 9.12 -4.93 -1.06
C PRO A 80 10.30 -3.99 -0.78
N PRO A 81 10.33 -2.80 -1.39
CA PRO A 81 9.31 -2.19 -2.24
C PRO A 81 9.35 -2.63 -3.72
N TYR A 82 10.37 -3.37 -4.14
CA TYR A 82 10.54 -3.74 -5.54
C TYR A 82 9.46 -4.70 -6.07
N SER A 83 8.76 -5.41 -5.20
CA SER A 83 7.55 -6.14 -5.58
C SER A 83 6.49 -5.21 -6.15
N GLY A 84 6.31 -4.03 -5.56
CA GLY A 84 5.36 -3.01 -6.01
C GLY A 84 5.89 -2.07 -7.10
N ILE A 85 7.22 -2.00 -7.30
CA ILE A 85 7.83 -1.08 -8.27
C ILE A 85 8.01 -1.73 -9.64
N TYR A 86 8.62 -2.93 -9.67
CA TYR A 86 9.14 -3.47 -10.93
C TYR A 86 8.03 -3.92 -11.88
N ASN A 87 8.03 -3.34 -13.08
CA ASN A 87 7.01 -3.58 -14.13
C ASN A 87 5.56 -3.41 -13.64
N ASN A 88 5.32 -2.55 -12.68
CA ASN A 88 4.00 -2.30 -12.14
C ASN A 88 3.41 -0.99 -12.69
N ASP A 89 2.60 -1.11 -13.72
CA ASP A 89 1.91 0.02 -14.34
C ASP A 89 0.71 0.50 -13.48
N PHE A 90 0.33 -0.27 -12.44
CA PHE A 90 -0.80 -0.01 -11.55
C PHE A 90 -0.41 0.50 -10.16
N LYS A 91 0.83 0.86 -9.92
CA LYS A 91 1.30 1.33 -8.61
C LYS A 91 0.67 2.65 -8.13
N ASP A 92 -0.03 3.34 -9.03
CA ASP A 92 -0.77 4.56 -8.75
C ASP A 92 -2.29 4.31 -8.62
N SER A 93 -2.72 3.03 -8.52
CA SER A 93 -4.12 2.63 -8.37
C SER A 93 -4.64 2.75 -6.94
N CYS A 94 -5.94 2.57 -6.78
CA CYS A 94 -6.65 2.69 -5.50
C CYS A 94 -6.37 1.54 -4.51
N GLY A 95 -5.84 0.41 -4.94
CA GLY A 95 -5.75 -0.82 -4.16
C GLY A 95 -5.04 -0.72 -2.81
N SER A 96 -4.34 0.36 -2.50
CA SER A 96 -3.70 0.56 -1.20
C SER A 96 -4.59 1.28 -0.20
N PHE A 97 -5.14 2.45 -0.53
CA PHE A 97 -5.84 3.28 0.45
C PHE A 97 -7.17 2.67 0.92
N ILE A 98 -7.74 1.77 0.14
CA ILE A 98 -9.01 1.09 0.44
C ILE A 98 -8.94 0.10 1.60
N ARG A 99 -7.76 -0.13 2.15
CA ARG A 99 -7.50 -1.09 3.22
C ARG A 99 -6.78 -0.48 4.43
N SER A 100 -6.76 0.85 4.50
CA SER A 100 -6.06 1.62 5.54
C SER A 100 -6.71 1.56 6.91
N GLU A 101 -8.01 1.21 7.00
CA GLU A 101 -8.80 1.24 8.22
C GLU A 101 -8.26 0.33 9.32
N ILE A 102 -7.67 -0.82 8.95
CA ILE A 102 -7.08 -1.72 9.96
C ILE A 102 -5.94 -1.03 10.72
N TRP A 103 -5.13 -0.23 10.03
CA TRP A 103 -4.03 0.51 10.66
C TRP A 103 -4.55 1.64 11.53
N ALA A 104 -5.58 2.34 11.07
CA ALA A 104 -6.25 3.38 11.86
C ALA A 104 -6.92 2.82 13.12
N CYS A 105 -7.63 1.69 13.01
CA CYS A 105 -8.28 1.01 14.12
C CYS A 105 -7.28 0.36 15.09
N LEU A 106 -6.08 -0.01 14.61
CA LEU A 106 -5.00 -0.48 15.46
C LEU A 106 -4.39 0.66 16.30
N PHE A 107 -4.40 1.90 15.78
CA PHE A 107 -3.80 3.08 16.41
C PHE A 107 -4.76 4.28 16.48
N PRO A 108 -5.94 4.15 17.14
CA PRO A 108 -6.90 5.24 17.27
C PRO A 108 -6.28 6.50 17.88
N GLY A 109 -6.25 7.60 17.11
CA GLY A 109 -5.68 8.87 17.50
C GLY A 109 -4.15 8.92 17.61
N TYR A 110 -3.46 7.99 16.97
CA TYR A 110 -2.01 8.00 16.78
C TYR A 110 -1.67 7.95 15.28
N PRO A 111 -2.02 8.99 14.52
CA PRO A 111 -1.90 8.98 13.07
C PRO A 111 -0.49 8.70 12.55
N GLU A 112 0.56 9.07 13.31
CA GLU A 112 1.94 8.78 12.93
C GLU A 112 2.25 7.27 12.95
N LEU A 113 1.66 6.51 13.89
CA LEU A 113 1.80 5.05 13.92
C LEU A 113 0.96 4.40 12.81
N ALA A 114 -0.31 4.82 12.67
CA ALA A 114 -1.16 4.33 11.59
C ALA A 114 -0.51 4.54 10.22
N ALA A 115 -0.07 5.76 9.93
CA ALA A 115 0.63 6.13 8.70
C ALA A 115 1.91 5.32 8.47
N LYS A 116 2.66 4.99 9.53
CA LYS A 116 3.86 4.16 9.43
C LYS A 116 3.53 2.73 8.99
N TYR A 117 2.49 2.12 9.54
CA TYR A 117 2.10 0.75 9.16
C TYR A 117 1.45 0.72 7.77
N ALA A 118 0.66 1.72 7.43
CA ALA A 118 0.13 1.93 6.08
C ALA A 118 1.27 2.08 5.03
N PHE A 119 2.33 2.80 5.37
CA PHE A 119 3.51 2.86 4.52
C PHE A 119 4.14 1.48 4.28
N GLU A 120 4.29 0.65 5.33
CA GLU A 120 4.81 -0.72 5.18
C GLU A 120 3.90 -1.60 4.32
N ASP A 121 2.60 -1.44 4.45
CA ASP A 121 1.59 -2.13 3.66
C ASP A 121 1.69 -1.75 2.18
N ALA A 122 1.58 -0.47 1.86
CA ALA A 122 1.59 0.03 0.49
C ALA A 122 2.88 -0.33 -0.28
N LEU A 123 4.02 -0.52 0.39
CA LEU A 123 5.25 -0.95 -0.25
C LEU A 123 5.15 -2.33 -0.90
N VAL A 124 4.19 -3.17 -0.49
CA VAL A 124 4.06 -4.54 -1.00
C VAL A 124 3.71 -4.55 -2.47
N ASP A 125 2.75 -3.73 -2.88
CA ASP A 125 2.14 -3.76 -4.22
C ASP A 125 2.11 -2.40 -4.95
N HIS A 126 2.35 -1.28 -4.24
CA HIS A 126 2.42 0.06 -4.82
C HIS A 126 3.85 0.64 -4.83
N GLY A 127 4.75 0.08 -4.02
CA GLY A 127 6.19 0.35 -4.09
C GLY A 127 6.59 1.82 -3.90
N ASP A 128 6.75 2.58 -4.98
CA ASP A 128 7.09 4.00 -4.98
C ASP A 128 6.02 4.88 -5.65
N GLY A 129 4.85 4.31 -5.93
CA GLY A 129 3.74 5.00 -6.58
C GLY A 129 2.93 5.92 -5.67
N GLU A 130 2.00 6.66 -6.26
CA GLU A 130 1.05 7.53 -5.54
C GLU A 130 0.14 6.74 -4.58
N GLY A 131 -0.06 5.43 -4.81
CA GLY A 131 -0.76 4.54 -3.89
C GLY A 131 -0.16 4.54 -2.49
N VAL A 132 1.17 4.64 -2.36
CA VAL A 132 1.83 4.74 -1.05
C VAL A 132 1.43 6.01 -0.29
N TYR A 133 1.40 7.13 -0.99
CA TYR A 133 0.97 8.40 -0.38
C TYR A 133 -0.51 8.40 0.00
N ALA A 134 -1.33 7.75 -0.82
CA ALA A 134 -2.76 7.66 -0.55
C ALA A 134 -3.07 6.87 0.73
N GLU A 135 -2.48 5.70 0.89
CA GLU A 135 -2.70 4.88 2.08
C GLU A 135 -2.18 5.54 3.35
N VAL A 136 -1.01 6.18 3.28
CA VAL A 136 -0.48 6.99 4.40
C VAL A 136 -1.44 8.13 4.75
N PHE A 137 -2.01 8.80 3.75
CA PHE A 137 -2.99 9.88 3.95
C PHE A 137 -4.25 9.37 4.63
N THR A 138 -4.90 8.33 4.08
CA THR A 138 -6.16 7.80 4.61
C THR A 138 -5.98 7.24 6.01
N ALA A 139 -4.96 6.43 6.27
CA ALA A 139 -4.66 5.91 7.59
C ALA A 139 -4.45 7.02 8.65
N ALA A 140 -3.77 8.11 8.27
CA ALA A 140 -3.56 9.25 9.17
C ALA A 140 -4.88 9.99 9.45
N VAL A 141 -5.70 10.22 8.43
CA VAL A 141 -7.02 10.87 8.55
C VAL A 141 -7.95 10.03 9.43
N GLU A 142 -8.06 8.75 9.14
CA GLU A 142 -8.93 7.81 9.86
C GLU A 142 -8.50 7.64 11.32
N SER A 143 -7.21 7.50 11.57
CA SER A 143 -6.68 7.44 12.95
C SER A 143 -6.99 8.71 13.74
N ALA A 144 -6.86 9.88 13.14
CA ALA A 144 -7.20 11.15 13.77
C ALA A 144 -8.71 11.30 13.99
N ALA A 145 -9.54 10.73 13.12
CA ALA A 145 -11.00 10.84 13.15
C ALA A 145 -11.67 10.23 14.40
N PHE A 146 -10.96 9.38 15.13
CA PHE A 146 -11.43 8.91 16.44
C PHE A 146 -11.55 10.04 17.49
N PHE A 147 -10.89 11.19 17.28
CA PHE A 147 -10.83 12.30 18.25
C PHE A 147 -11.07 13.68 17.63
N GLU A 148 -10.95 13.82 16.32
CA GLU A 148 -11.21 15.07 15.59
C GLU A 148 -12.46 14.93 14.72
N ASN A 149 -13.36 15.90 14.82
CA ASN A 149 -14.61 15.89 14.07
C ASN A 149 -14.65 16.94 12.94
N ASP A 150 -13.70 17.86 12.90
CA ASP A 150 -13.62 18.87 11.85
C ASP A 150 -12.97 18.26 10.59
N THR A 151 -13.77 18.10 9.54
CA THR A 151 -13.32 17.53 8.26
C THR A 151 -12.11 18.29 7.68
N LYS A 152 -12.06 19.62 7.78
CA LYS A 152 -10.93 20.42 7.30
C LYS A 152 -9.65 20.09 8.05
N LYS A 153 -9.74 19.97 9.36
CA LYS A 153 -8.59 19.58 10.18
C LYS A 153 -8.14 18.16 9.87
N LEU A 154 -9.07 17.24 9.67
CA LEU A 154 -8.73 15.87 9.27
C LEU A 154 -7.94 15.85 7.96
N LEU A 155 -8.41 16.56 6.94
CA LEU A 155 -7.69 16.69 5.67
C LEU A 155 -6.30 17.34 5.86
N GLN A 156 -6.19 18.38 6.70
CA GLN A 156 -4.90 19.02 7.02
C GLN A 156 -3.94 18.05 7.72
N ILE A 157 -4.46 17.24 8.66
CA ILE A 157 -3.67 16.20 9.34
C ILE A 157 -3.12 15.23 8.30
N GLY A 158 -3.95 14.63 7.45
CA GLY A 158 -3.51 13.72 6.40
C GLY A 158 -2.45 14.34 5.48
N LEU A 159 -2.71 15.56 4.99
CA LEU A 159 -1.77 16.31 4.14
C LEU A 159 -0.42 16.58 4.82
N SER A 160 -0.38 16.70 6.14
CA SER A 160 0.88 16.93 6.87
C SER A 160 1.86 15.75 6.78
N TYR A 161 1.35 14.55 6.52
CA TYR A 161 2.15 13.33 6.36
C TYR A 161 2.74 13.17 4.96
N LEU A 162 2.24 13.89 3.96
CA LEU A 162 2.64 13.73 2.57
C LEU A 162 3.76 14.69 2.14
N PRO A 163 4.53 14.31 1.09
CA PRO A 163 5.30 15.28 0.34
C PRO A 163 4.36 16.33 -0.25
N GLU A 164 4.79 17.61 -0.22
CA GLU A 164 3.92 18.72 -0.62
C GLU A 164 3.49 18.66 -2.09
N ASP A 165 4.37 18.15 -2.96
CA ASP A 165 4.21 18.16 -4.41
C ASP A 165 3.72 16.82 -4.98
N CYS A 166 3.41 15.79 -4.16
CA CYS A 166 2.86 14.54 -4.68
C CYS A 166 1.46 14.76 -5.28
N ALA A 167 1.05 13.90 -6.21
CA ALA A 167 -0.21 14.08 -6.93
C ALA A 167 -1.42 13.95 -6.00
N VAL A 168 -1.38 13.04 -5.03
CA VAL A 168 -2.39 12.91 -3.97
C VAL A 168 -2.59 14.21 -3.21
N ALA A 169 -1.50 14.83 -2.72
CA ALA A 169 -1.61 16.09 -1.95
C ALA A 169 -2.19 17.23 -2.79
N ARG A 170 -1.82 17.32 -4.07
CA ARG A 170 -2.39 18.30 -5.00
C ARG A 170 -3.88 18.05 -5.25
N ALA A 171 -4.28 16.79 -5.43
CA ALA A 171 -5.65 16.41 -5.70
C ALA A 171 -6.58 16.69 -4.50
N VAL A 172 -6.15 16.32 -3.30
CA VAL A 172 -6.90 16.62 -2.06
C VAL A 172 -7.10 18.13 -1.88
N ARG A 173 -6.04 18.94 -2.08
CA ARG A 173 -6.16 20.42 -2.02
C ARG A 173 -7.07 20.97 -3.11
N ALA A 174 -7.02 20.42 -4.31
CA ALA A 174 -7.89 20.85 -5.41
C ALA A 174 -9.38 20.54 -5.14
N GLY A 175 -9.68 19.36 -4.57
CA GLY A 175 -11.02 19.00 -4.13
C GLY A 175 -11.54 19.97 -3.05
N TRP A 176 -10.71 20.28 -2.06
CA TRP A 176 -11.01 21.29 -1.07
C TRP A 176 -11.25 22.68 -1.69
N ASP A 177 -10.36 23.14 -2.55
CA ASP A 177 -10.49 24.43 -3.24
C ASP A 177 -11.77 24.54 -4.07
N CYS A 178 -12.19 23.49 -4.75
CA CYS A 178 -13.45 23.46 -5.48
C CYS A 178 -14.65 23.65 -4.54
N TRP A 179 -14.63 23.01 -3.39
CA TRP A 179 -15.67 23.19 -2.38
C TRP A 179 -15.64 24.62 -1.80
N GLU A 180 -14.48 25.18 -1.45
CA GLU A 180 -14.37 26.57 -0.94
C GLU A 180 -14.87 27.62 -1.93
N LYS A 181 -14.70 27.36 -3.22
CA LYS A 181 -15.21 28.22 -4.30
C LYS A 181 -16.72 28.05 -4.52
N GLY A 182 -17.36 27.14 -3.78
CA GLY A 182 -18.79 26.85 -3.93
C GLY A 182 -19.16 26.19 -5.26
N LEU A 183 -18.24 25.44 -5.85
CA LEU A 183 -18.55 24.67 -7.07
C LEU A 183 -19.51 23.53 -6.73
N GLU A 184 -20.57 23.41 -7.55
CA GLU A 184 -21.47 22.25 -7.50
C GLU A 184 -20.73 20.97 -7.94
N PRO A 185 -21.16 19.76 -7.50
CA PRO A 185 -20.45 18.51 -7.73
C PRO A 185 -20.02 18.27 -9.18
N MET A 186 -20.90 18.51 -10.15
CA MET A 186 -20.55 18.27 -11.56
C MET A 186 -19.52 19.27 -12.11
N ALA A 187 -19.51 20.51 -11.60
CA ALA A 187 -18.47 21.47 -11.96
C ALA A 187 -17.13 21.13 -11.31
N ALA A 188 -17.14 20.62 -10.07
CA ALA A 188 -15.95 20.11 -9.40
C ALA A 188 -15.41 18.86 -10.13
N ARG A 189 -16.28 17.95 -10.54
CA ARG A 189 -15.92 16.78 -11.35
C ARG A 189 -15.21 17.17 -12.65
N GLU A 190 -15.70 18.17 -13.35
CA GLU A 190 -15.07 18.66 -14.57
C GLU A 190 -13.64 19.17 -14.29
N GLN A 191 -13.42 19.88 -13.18
CA GLN A 191 -12.09 20.29 -12.77
C GLN A 191 -11.18 19.10 -12.42
N MET A 192 -11.71 18.07 -11.80
CA MET A 192 -10.99 16.84 -11.52
C MET A 192 -10.54 16.16 -12.81
N LEU A 193 -11.46 15.95 -13.77
CA LEU A 193 -11.16 15.29 -15.03
C LEU A 193 -10.12 16.05 -15.87
N GLN A 194 -10.10 17.38 -15.78
CA GLN A 194 -9.10 18.20 -16.50
C GLN A 194 -7.69 18.12 -15.92
N ASN A 195 -7.55 17.84 -14.63
CA ASN A 195 -6.28 18.01 -13.92
C ASN A 195 -5.72 16.72 -13.30
N PHE A 196 -6.55 15.72 -13.08
CA PHE A 196 -6.20 14.50 -12.34
C PHE A 196 -6.65 13.22 -13.04
N ILE A 197 -6.84 13.27 -14.36
CA ILE A 197 -7.03 12.06 -15.15
C ILE A 197 -5.78 11.20 -15.00
N GLY A 198 -5.98 9.96 -14.61
CA GLY A 198 -4.92 9.02 -14.40
C GLY A 198 -4.37 8.42 -15.69
N HIS A 199 -3.38 7.56 -15.49
CA HIS A 199 -2.71 6.82 -16.55
C HIS A 199 -3.16 5.37 -16.64
N ILE A 200 -3.99 4.93 -15.67
CA ILE A 200 -4.51 3.57 -15.64
C ILE A 200 -5.69 3.52 -16.57
N GLU A 201 -5.41 3.13 -17.81
CA GLU A 201 -6.42 2.96 -18.83
C GLU A 201 -6.82 1.49 -18.91
N TRP A 202 -8.08 1.18 -18.63
CA TRP A 202 -8.65 -0.11 -18.95
C TRP A 202 -9.14 -0.10 -20.40
N HIS A 203 -8.58 -0.92 -21.26
CA HIS A 203 -8.79 -0.81 -22.71
C HIS A 203 -9.82 -1.76 -23.28
N TYR A 204 -10.40 -2.63 -22.47
CA TYR A 204 -11.41 -3.55 -22.97
C TYR A 204 -12.81 -3.14 -22.55
N ILE A 205 -13.55 -2.62 -23.53
CA ILE A 205 -14.97 -2.35 -23.41
C ILE A 205 -15.68 -3.29 -24.36
N SER A 206 -16.73 -3.96 -23.87
CA SER A 206 -17.55 -4.77 -24.77
C SER A 206 -18.26 -3.87 -25.80
N PRO A 207 -18.48 -4.33 -27.02
CA PRO A 207 -19.25 -3.55 -28.02
C PRO A 207 -20.64 -3.16 -27.51
N GLU A 208 -21.20 -3.95 -26.57
CA GLU A 208 -22.49 -3.65 -25.95
C GLU A 208 -22.40 -2.48 -24.98
N ASP A 209 -21.33 -2.41 -24.20
CA ASP A 209 -21.08 -1.32 -23.24
C ASP A 209 -20.66 -0.05 -23.97
N GLU A 210 -19.86 -0.17 -25.03
CA GLU A 210 -19.51 0.94 -25.91
C GLU A 210 -20.77 1.56 -26.54
N ALA A 211 -21.69 0.73 -27.00
CA ALA A 211 -22.97 1.18 -27.56
C ALA A 211 -23.87 1.89 -26.53
N LYS A 212 -23.67 1.62 -25.23
CA LYS A 212 -24.33 2.32 -24.11
C LYS A 212 -23.61 3.60 -23.70
N GLY A 213 -22.46 3.91 -24.31
CA GLY A 213 -21.66 5.09 -24.00
C GLY A 213 -20.71 4.91 -22.82
N TYR A 214 -20.52 3.70 -22.31
CA TYR A 214 -19.61 3.44 -21.20
C TYR A 214 -18.12 3.54 -21.57
N GLY A 215 -17.80 3.54 -22.85
CA GLY A 215 -16.44 3.70 -23.35
C GLY A 215 -15.93 5.12 -23.50
N GLU A 216 -16.73 6.09 -23.15
CA GLU A 216 -16.37 7.48 -23.32
C GLU A 216 -15.88 8.10 -22.00
N GLY A 217 -14.59 8.18 -21.82
CA GLY A 217 -13.94 8.85 -20.69
C GLY A 217 -12.86 8.00 -20.05
N PRO A 218 -12.06 8.59 -19.16
CA PRO A 218 -11.05 7.88 -18.41
C PRO A 218 -11.69 6.93 -17.41
N PHE A 219 -10.99 5.84 -17.13
CA PHE A 219 -11.36 4.90 -16.08
C PHE A 219 -10.71 5.30 -14.77
N GLY A 220 -11.43 5.09 -13.71
CA GLY A 220 -11.31 5.76 -12.49
C GLY A 220 -10.49 5.11 -11.40
N TRP A 221 -9.46 4.36 -11.68
CA TRP A 221 -8.68 3.68 -10.63
C TRP A 221 -7.45 4.44 -10.15
N ASP A 222 -7.20 5.61 -10.70
CA ASP A 222 -6.08 6.42 -10.26
C ASP A 222 -6.36 7.08 -8.91
N VAL A 223 -5.41 6.96 -8.02
CA VAL A 223 -5.49 7.51 -6.67
C VAL A 223 -5.77 9.01 -6.64
N PRO A 224 -5.10 9.88 -7.43
CA PRO A 224 -5.30 11.31 -7.30
C PRO A 224 -6.75 11.75 -7.56
N SER A 225 -7.40 11.23 -8.61
CA SER A 225 -8.81 11.56 -8.89
C SER A 225 -9.73 11.10 -7.77
N ASN A 226 -9.52 9.88 -7.26
CA ASN A 226 -10.33 9.31 -6.19
C ASN A 226 -10.15 10.03 -4.86
N LEU A 227 -8.93 10.46 -4.51
CA LEU A 227 -8.70 11.28 -3.31
C LEU A 227 -9.25 12.71 -3.44
N PHE A 228 -9.29 13.27 -4.67
CA PHE A 228 -10.02 14.52 -4.92
C PHE A 228 -11.51 14.34 -4.60
N ILE A 229 -12.12 13.24 -5.08
CA ILE A 229 -13.54 12.92 -4.87
C ILE A 229 -13.83 12.79 -3.37
N ILE A 230 -13.03 12.02 -2.65
CA ILE A 230 -13.20 11.83 -1.20
C ILE A 230 -13.14 13.17 -0.47
N ALA A 231 -12.11 13.99 -0.73
CA ALA A 231 -11.93 15.28 -0.06
C ALA A 231 -13.10 16.24 -0.35
N TYR A 232 -13.49 16.37 -1.61
CA TYR A 232 -14.62 17.21 -2.01
C TYR A 232 -15.92 16.73 -1.37
N SER A 233 -16.22 15.43 -1.47
CA SER A 233 -17.49 14.85 -1.02
C SER A 233 -17.65 14.88 0.50
N LEU A 234 -16.57 14.68 1.25
CA LEU A 234 -16.59 14.84 2.71
C LEU A 234 -16.93 16.28 3.14
N LEU A 235 -16.36 17.27 2.44
CA LEU A 235 -16.65 18.68 2.70
C LEU A 235 -18.06 19.07 2.25
N TYR A 236 -18.49 18.63 1.07
CA TYR A 236 -19.80 18.91 0.50
C TYR A 236 -20.92 18.25 1.29
N GLY A 237 -20.65 17.06 1.86
CA GLY A 237 -21.59 16.33 2.70
C GLY A 237 -21.93 17.01 4.02
N GLU A 238 -21.08 17.92 4.54
CA GLU A 238 -21.32 18.71 5.76
C GLU A 238 -21.75 17.86 6.98
N GLY A 239 -21.21 16.63 7.09
CA GLY A 239 -21.53 15.69 8.17
C GLY A 239 -22.74 14.78 7.89
N ASP A 240 -23.32 14.83 6.71
CA ASP A 240 -24.34 13.90 6.24
C ASP A 240 -23.70 12.78 5.41
N LEU A 241 -23.79 11.53 5.90
CA LEU A 241 -23.21 10.34 5.24
C LEU A 241 -23.81 10.11 3.87
N GLU A 242 -25.14 10.15 3.77
CA GLU A 242 -25.83 9.87 2.51
C GLU A 242 -25.47 10.89 1.44
N LYS A 243 -25.49 12.17 1.81
CA LYS A 243 -25.07 13.26 0.91
C LYS A 243 -23.61 13.08 0.46
N ALA A 244 -22.69 12.75 1.38
CA ALA A 244 -21.29 12.54 1.05
C ALA A 244 -21.07 11.34 0.12
N MET A 245 -21.62 10.16 0.47
CA MET A 245 -21.48 8.95 -0.33
C MET A 245 -22.10 9.07 -1.71
N CYS A 246 -23.37 9.56 -1.78
CA CYS A 246 -24.06 9.72 -3.04
C CYS A 246 -23.37 10.74 -3.96
N THR A 247 -22.77 11.80 -3.38
CA THR A 247 -21.96 12.74 -4.14
C THR A 247 -20.72 12.06 -4.70
N ALA A 248 -19.98 11.30 -3.89
CA ALA A 248 -18.80 10.58 -4.37
C ALA A 248 -19.14 9.61 -5.50
N VAL A 249 -20.17 8.79 -5.32
CA VAL A 249 -20.63 7.86 -6.35
C VAL A 249 -21.08 8.59 -7.62
N SER A 250 -21.65 9.79 -7.47
CA SER A 250 -22.06 10.62 -8.61
C SER A 250 -20.89 11.16 -9.43
N PHE A 251 -19.69 11.24 -8.88
CA PHE A 251 -18.49 11.58 -9.65
C PHE A 251 -18.07 10.47 -10.61
N GLY A 252 -18.45 9.22 -10.34
CA GLY A 252 -17.93 8.06 -11.04
C GLY A 252 -16.54 7.70 -10.50
N GLU A 253 -15.67 7.26 -11.37
CA GLU A 253 -14.35 6.73 -10.99
C GLU A 253 -14.52 5.44 -10.16
N ASP A 254 -13.66 5.17 -9.21
CA ASP A 254 -13.71 3.98 -8.35
C ASP A 254 -14.74 4.17 -7.22
N THR A 255 -16.00 3.88 -7.53
CA THR A 255 -17.13 4.29 -6.70
C THR A 255 -17.30 3.52 -5.42
N ASP A 256 -16.95 2.24 -5.37
CA ASP A 256 -16.96 1.43 -4.15
C ASP A 256 -15.82 1.84 -3.21
N CYS A 257 -14.63 2.07 -3.74
CA CYS A 257 -13.48 2.55 -2.97
C CYS A 257 -13.75 3.93 -2.33
N THR A 258 -14.25 4.89 -3.11
CA THR A 258 -14.53 6.24 -2.58
C THR A 258 -15.67 6.26 -1.58
N ALA A 259 -16.76 5.55 -1.85
CA ALA A 259 -17.89 5.46 -0.93
C ALA A 259 -17.55 4.65 0.33
N GLY A 260 -16.76 3.58 0.19
CA GLY A 260 -16.28 2.76 1.30
C GLY A 260 -15.45 3.58 2.30
N THR A 261 -14.44 4.30 1.81
CA THR A 261 -13.59 5.17 2.65
C THR A 261 -14.40 6.28 3.34
N ILE A 262 -15.37 6.90 2.65
CA ILE A 262 -16.26 7.88 3.26
C ILE A 262 -17.10 7.23 4.37
N ALA A 263 -17.69 6.06 4.11
CA ALA A 263 -18.48 5.35 5.10
C ALA A 263 -17.66 4.92 6.32
N SER A 264 -16.42 4.47 6.11
CA SER A 264 -15.48 4.12 7.18
C SER A 264 -15.19 5.33 8.09
N LEU A 265 -14.89 6.48 7.50
CA LEU A 265 -14.67 7.72 8.24
C LEU A 265 -15.90 8.14 9.06
N PHE A 266 -17.10 8.00 8.53
CA PHE A 266 -18.33 8.27 9.28
C PHE A 266 -18.54 7.26 10.41
N GLY A 267 -18.30 5.97 10.16
CA GLY A 267 -18.34 4.93 11.17
C GLY A 267 -17.37 5.17 12.33
N ILE A 268 -16.14 5.58 12.02
CA ILE A 268 -15.13 5.94 13.03
C ILE A 268 -15.57 7.15 13.87
N ARG A 269 -16.09 8.20 13.21
CA ARG A 269 -16.44 9.47 13.89
C ARG A 269 -17.68 9.36 14.76
N TYR A 270 -18.68 8.66 14.29
CA TYR A 270 -20.02 8.74 14.87
C TYR A 270 -20.56 7.39 15.36
N GLY A 271 -19.87 6.29 15.06
CA GLY A 271 -20.29 4.93 15.42
C GLY A 271 -21.41 4.40 14.55
N ILE A 272 -21.64 3.08 14.64
CA ILE A 272 -22.62 2.36 13.81
C ILE A 272 -24.07 2.82 14.04
N ASP A 273 -24.39 3.28 15.24
CA ASP A 273 -25.74 3.73 15.58
C ASP A 273 -26.15 5.04 14.89
N SER A 274 -25.18 5.77 14.32
CA SER A 274 -25.43 6.97 13.53
C SER A 274 -25.76 6.68 12.06
N ILE A 275 -25.52 5.45 11.61
CA ILE A 275 -25.73 5.04 10.21
C ILE A 275 -27.15 4.51 10.06
N ASP A 276 -27.91 5.09 9.12
CA ASP A 276 -29.27 4.64 8.83
C ASP A 276 -29.28 3.14 8.47
N ARG A 277 -30.21 2.42 9.09
CA ARG A 277 -30.39 0.98 8.90
C ARG A 277 -30.58 0.57 7.44
N LYS A 278 -31.10 1.46 6.60
CA LYS A 278 -31.22 1.21 5.16
C LYS A 278 -29.88 0.89 4.47
N TRP A 279 -28.76 1.41 5.01
CA TRP A 279 -27.41 1.15 4.50
C TRP A 279 -26.81 -0.16 5.04
N ILE A 280 -27.29 -0.61 6.24
CA ILE A 280 -26.72 -1.78 6.95
C ILE A 280 -27.53 -3.05 6.65
N ASP A 281 -28.86 -2.97 6.77
CA ASP A 281 -29.73 -4.14 6.74
C ASP A 281 -29.65 -4.93 5.41
N PRO A 282 -29.55 -4.29 4.24
CA PRO A 282 -29.45 -5.03 2.97
C PRO A 282 -28.19 -5.88 2.84
N ILE A 283 -27.07 -5.46 3.44
CA ILE A 283 -25.77 -6.16 3.36
C ILE A 283 -25.52 -7.08 4.54
N GLY A 284 -26.17 -6.84 5.69
CA GLY A 284 -25.97 -7.62 6.90
C GLY A 284 -24.58 -7.43 7.53
N THR A 285 -24.18 -8.38 8.37
CA THR A 285 -22.93 -8.29 9.15
C THR A 285 -21.94 -9.42 8.87
N ARG A 286 -22.30 -10.38 8.03
CA ARG A 286 -21.41 -11.48 7.67
C ARG A 286 -20.24 -11.00 6.85
N LEU A 287 -19.12 -11.70 6.99
CA LEU A 287 -17.93 -11.43 6.21
C LEU A 287 -17.76 -12.56 5.16
N LYS A 288 -17.53 -12.19 3.93
CA LYS A 288 -17.19 -13.10 2.83
C LYS A 288 -15.90 -12.65 2.18
N THR A 289 -15.10 -13.58 1.73
CA THR A 289 -13.84 -13.32 1.06
C THR A 289 -13.82 -13.96 -0.33
N ILE A 290 -13.13 -13.32 -1.27
CA ILE A 290 -12.86 -13.82 -2.62
C ILE A 290 -11.35 -13.86 -2.91
N SER A 291 -10.60 -12.99 -2.27
CA SER A 291 -9.17 -12.77 -2.58
C SER A 291 -8.23 -13.61 -1.73
N ILE A 292 -8.70 -14.22 -0.66
CA ILE A 292 -7.91 -15.03 0.27
C ILE A 292 -8.14 -16.53 -0.01
N ASP A 293 -7.07 -17.32 0.06
CA ASP A 293 -7.15 -18.78 -0.09
C ASP A 293 -8.00 -19.42 1.03
N PRO A 294 -9.25 -19.83 0.73
CA PRO A 294 -10.15 -20.37 1.75
C PRO A 294 -9.68 -21.71 2.28
N PHE A 295 -8.98 -22.52 1.48
CA PHE A 295 -8.54 -23.86 1.88
C PHE A 295 -7.43 -23.82 2.95
N ARG A 296 -6.63 -22.75 2.95
CA ARG A 296 -5.57 -22.58 3.95
C ARG A 296 -6.04 -21.86 5.21
N MET A 297 -7.03 -20.95 5.09
CA MET A 297 -7.35 -19.98 6.13
C MET A 297 -8.81 -20.01 6.61
N GLU A 298 -9.66 -20.94 6.11
CA GLU A 298 -11.09 -21.00 6.42
C GLU A 298 -11.42 -20.85 7.91
N ASN A 299 -10.68 -21.56 8.77
CA ASN A 299 -10.92 -21.51 10.21
C ASN A 299 -10.36 -20.26 10.92
N ARG A 300 -9.67 -19.39 10.20
CA ARG A 300 -9.05 -18.17 10.73
C ARG A 300 -9.73 -16.89 10.23
N ILE A 301 -10.49 -16.98 9.14
CA ILE A 301 -11.24 -15.84 8.60
C ILE A 301 -12.36 -15.51 9.59
N PRO A 302 -12.50 -14.22 10.01
CA PRO A 302 -13.61 -13.80 10.86
C PRO A 302 -14.94 -14.10 10.18
N LYS A 303 -15.93 -14.60 10.91
CA LYS A 303 -17.25 -14.93 10.35
C LYS A 303 -18.12 -13.70 10.08
N ASP A 304 -17.88 -12.64 10.81
CA ASP A 304 -18.62 -11.38 10.72
C ASP A 304 -17.77 -10.18 11.16
N ILE A 305 -18.28 -8.97 10.91
CA ILE A 305 -17.60 -7.73 11.25
C ILE A 305 -17.38 -7.55 12.76
N TYR A 306 -18.23 -8.15 13.61
CA TYR A 306 -18.07 -8.06 15.07
C TYR A 306 -16.88 -8.89 15.55
N GLU A 307 -16.70 -10.10 15.01
CA GLU A 307 -15.53 -10.91 15.30
C GLU A 307 -14.26 -10.23 14.77
N PHE A 308 -14.30 -9.67 13.55
CA PHE A 308 -13.17 -8.91 12.99
C PHE A 308 -12.78 -7.76 13.91
N SER A 309 -13.74 -6.90 14.28
CA SER A 309 -13.51 -5.74 15.14
C SER A 309 -12.98 -6.13 16.51
N ALA A 310 -13.54 -7.16 17.14
CA ALA A 310 -13.07 -7.63 18.45
C ALA A 310 -11.61 -8.15 18.42
N ARG A 311 -11.20 -8.75 17.30
CA ARG A 311 -9.82 -9.22 17.12
C ARG A 311 -8.86 -8.03 16.91
N VAL A 312 -9.26 -7.02 16.14
CA VAL A 312 -8.48 -5.77 15.97
C VAL A 312 -8.38 -5.02 17.31
N GLU A 313 -9.47 -4.93 18.07
CA GLU A 313 -9.46 -4.30 19.41
C GLU A 313 -8.44 -4.98 20.35
N LYS A 314 -8.39 -6.30 20.33
CA LYS A 314 -7.39 -7.05 21.12
C LYS A 314 -5.96 -6.73 20.71
N LEU A 315 -5.70 -6.55 19.42
CA LEU A 315 -4.39 -6.12 18.90
C LEU A 315 -4.09 -4.68 19.29
N HIS A 316 -5.10 -3.80 19.26
CA HIS A 316 -4.97 -2.42 19.77
C HIS A 316 -4.54 -2.40 21.25
N GLN A 317 -5.14 -3.22 22.11
CA GLN A 317 -4.74 -3.31 23.52
C GLN A 317 -3.26 -3.71 23.65
N ALA A 318 -2.79 -4.67 22.86
CA ALA A 318 -1.37 -5.02 22.82
C ALA A 318 -0.49 -3.85 22.31
N ALA A 319 -0.98 -3.06 21.36
CA ALA A 319 -0.29 -1.88 20.87
C ALA A 319 -0.18 -0.79 21.96
N VAL A 320 -1.24 -0.57 22.73
CA VAL A 320 -1.23 0.36 23.87
C VAL A 320 -0.14 -0.01 24.87
N GLU A 321 -0.05 -1.28 25.23
CA GLU A 321 0.98 -1.77 26.16
C GLU A 321 2.40 -1.64 25.58
N GLN A 322 2.60 -2.07 24.33
CA GLN A 322 3.92 -2.11 23.70
C GLN A 322 4.50 -0.72 23.45
N PHE A 323 3.68 0.22 23.00
CA PHE A 323 4.10 1.59 22.66
C PHE A 323 3.87 2.61 23.78
N GLY A 324 3.24 2.19 24.89
CA GLY A 324 2.91 3.11 25.97
C GLY A 324 1.90 4.18 25.57
N LEU A 325 0.89 3.80 24.78
CA LEU A 325 -0.11 4.71 24.21
C LEU A 325 -1.16 5.15 25.22
N TYR A 326 -0.75 5.43 26.46
CA TYR A 326 -1.63 5.96 27.48
C TYR A 326 -1.77 7.47 27.26
N ARG A 327 -3.02 7.94 27.09
CA ARG A 327 -3.28 9.37 26.99
C ARG A 327 -3.58 9.98 28.34
N GLU A 328 -2.81 11.00 28.70
CA GLU A 328 -3.24 12.00 29.64
C GLU A 328 -4.27 12.93 28.99
N GLU A 329 -5.18 13.53 29.77
CA GLU A 329 -6.27 14.36 29.27
C GLU A 329 -5.78 15.46 28.33
N GLY A 330 -6.36 15.53 27.13
CA GLY A 330 -6.10 16.56 26.12
C GLY A 330 -6.04 16.00 24.70
N ILE A 331 -6.47 16.78 23.71
CA ILE A 331 -6.34 16.43 22.29
C ILE A 331 -4.90 16.75 21.88
N PRO A 332 -4.07 15.75 21.54
CA PRO A 332 -2.71 16.01 21.08
C PRO A 332 -2.74 16.67 19.68
N SER A 333 -1.65 17.34 19.33
CA SER A 333 -1.42 17.72 17.93
C SER A 333 -1.22 16.45 17.11
N PHE A 334 -2.01 16.29 16.07
CA PHE A 334 -1.96 15.14 15.17
C PHE A 334 -1.09 15.39 13.93
N GLU A 335 -0.56 16.61 13.76
CA GLU A 335 0.29 16.91 12.63
C GLU A 335 1.59 16.09 12.65
N ALA A 336 2.01 15.66 11.46
CA ALA A 336 3.23 14.89 11.31
C ALA A 336 4.45 15.66 11.83
N LYS A 337 5.28 14.99 12.58
CA LYS A 337 6.56 15.54 12.98
C LYS A 337 7.50 15.61 11.76
N PRO A 338 8.42 16.60 11.70
CA PRO A 338 9.27 16.81 10.52
C PRO A 338 10.07 15.57 10.08
N TYR A 339 10.43 14.70 11.00
CA TYR A 339 11.19 13.49 10.69
C TYR A 339 10.36 12.41 9.99
N PHE A 340 9.02 12.44 10.09
CA PHE A 340 8.17 11.41 9.46
C PHE A 340 8.36 11.41 7.93
N LYS A 341 8.50 12.57 7.32
CA LYS A 341 8.68 12.69 5.86
C LYS A 341 9.91 11.95 5.33
N ASN A 342 10.89 11.66 6.19
CA ASN A 342 12.07 10.88 5.80
C ASN A 342 11.77 9.39 5.58
N ILE A 343 10.57 8.92 5.92
CA ILE A 343 10.17 7.52 5.65
C ILE A 343 10.18 7.23 4.15
N TYR A 344 9.88 8.22 3.32
CA TYR A 344 9.85 8.08 1.86
C TYR A 344 11.23 7.88 1.23
N ASP A 345 12.32 8.19 1.94
CA ASP A 345 13.68 7.84 1.51
C ASP A 345 13.92 6.31 1.48
N GLU A 346 13.04 5.53 2.11
CA GLU A 346 13.11 4.07 2.16
C GLU A 346 12.35 3.37 1.02
N MET A 347 11.65 4.12 0.14
CA MET A 347 10.83 3.57 -0.96
C MET A 347 11.64 2.85 -2.05
N HIS A 348 12.96 2.97 -2.05
CA HIS A 348 13.84 2.34 -3.06
C HIS A 348 14.86 1.38 -2.46
N VAL A 349 14.62 0.90 -1.23
CA VAL A 349 15.54 -0.02 -0.57
C VAL A 349 14.82 -1.20 0.05
N VAL A 350 15.32 -2.41 -0.20
CA VAL A 350 14.84 -3.61 0.51
C VAL A 350 15.45 -3.63 1.91
N ARG A 351 14.63 -3.80 2.93
CA ARG A 351 15.06 -3.74 4.33
C ARG A 351 15.16 -5.12 4.96
N TYR A 352 16.26 -5.37 5.66
CA TYR A 352 16.47 -6.53 6.50
C TYR A 352 16.79 -6.04 7.92
N CYS A 353 15.87 -6.30 8.84
CA CYS A 353 15.97 -5.91 10.23
C CYS A 353 16.37 -7.11 11.09
N PHE A 354 17.61 -7.14 11.55
CA PHE A 354 18.13 -8.16 12.44
C PHE A 354 18.28 -7.62 13.87
N ASP A 355 18.57 -8.48 14.82
CA ASP A 355 18.72 -8.11 16.23
C ASP A 355 19.90 -7.15 16.51
N TYR A 356 20.98 -7.24 15.75
CA TYR A 356 22.15 -6.36 15.91
C TYR A 356 22.48 -5.50 14.70
N LEU A 357 21.94 -5.81 13.53
CA LEU A 357 22.19 -5.09 12.29
C LEU A 357 20.90 -4.79 11.55
N ASN A 358 20.84 -3.61 10.96
CA ASN A 358 19.93 -3.34 9.87
C ASN A 358 20.72 -3.28 8.56
N VAL A 359 20.20 -3.95 7.54
CA VAL A 359 20.79 -3.95 6.21
C VAL A 359 19.74 -3.45 5.23
N ARG A 360 20.13 -2.44 4.43
CA ARG A 360 19.32 -1.92 3.33
C ARG A 360 19.98 -2.28 2.03
N VAL A 361 19.26 -2.94 1.14
CA VAL A 361 19.72 -3.29 -0.20
C VAL A 361 19.16 -2.29 -1.19
N ASP A 362 20.05 -1.52 -1.79
CA ASP A 362 19.75 -0.53 -2.82
C ASP A 362 20.26 -1.07 -4.16
N TYR A 363 19.35 -1.34 -5.07
CA TYR A 363 19.71 -1.82 -6.40
C TYR A 363 20.33 -0.75 -7.31
N CYS A 364 20.39 0.49 -6.85
CA CYS A 364 20.91 1.63 -7.63
C CYS A 364 20.23 1.74 -9.01
N GLY A 365 18.91 1.69 -9.03
CA GLY A 365 18.04 1.61 -10.20
C GLY A 365 17.27 0.29 -10.28
N ASP A 366 16.93 -0.15 -11.47
CA ASP A 366 16.17 -1.39 -11.69
C ASP A 366 16.93 -2.64 -11.20
N PRO A 367 16.22 -3.65 -10.67
CA PRO A 367 16.82 -4.89 -10.21
C PRO A 367 17.20 -5.83 -11.38
N VAL A 368 17.92 -5.32 -12.36
CA VAL A 368 18.25 -6.01 -13.61
C VAL A 368 19.76 -6.12 -13.81
N LEU A 369 20.22 -7.29 -14.26
CA LEU A 369 21.60 -7.55 -14.66
C LEU A 369 21.65 -7.78 -16.17
N ARG A 370 22.29 -6.87 -16.91
CA ARG A 370 22.40 -6.92 -18.37
C ARG A 370 23.77 -7.46 -18.78
N ALA A 371 23.80 -8.24 -19.86
CA ALA A 371 25.05 -8.76 -20.42
C ALA A 371 25.98 -7.62 -20.87
N GLY A 372 27.23 -7.69 -20.44
CA GLY A 372 28.24 -6.69 -20.76
C GLY A 372 28.13 -5.35 -20.05
N GLU A 373 27.19 -5.24 -19.12
CA GLU A 373 26.99 -4.04 -18.27
C GLU A 373 27.38 -4.34 -16.83
N GLN A 374 27.87 -3.32 -16.14
CA GLN A 374 28.21 -3.40 -14.73
C GLN A 374 27.03 -2.92 -13.88
N LYS A 375 26.43 -3.82 -13.10
CA LYS A 375 25.37 -3.54 -12.15
C LYS A 375 25.91 -3.27 -10.77
N ARG A 376 25.61 -2.09 -10.21
CA ARG A 376 25.91 -1.78 -8.81
C ARG A 376 24.75 -2.23 -7.93
N VAL A 377 25.09 -2.92 -6.84
CA VAL A 377 24.19 -3.16 -5.70
C VAL A 377 24.87 -2.63 -4.46
N ARG A 378 24.22 -1.74 -3.75
CA ARG A 378 24.71 -1.09 -2.55
C ARG A 378 24.04 -1.64 -1.31
N PHE A 379 24.83 -2.02 -0.33
CA PHE A 379 24.37 -2.43 0.98
C PHE A 379 24.71 -1.35 1.99
N ARG A 380 23.68 -0.80 2.65
CA ARG A 380 23.88 0.12 3.77
C ARG A 380 23.66 -0.66 5.06
N VAL A 381 24.74 -0.83 5.83
CA VAL A 381 24.73 -1.60 7.08
C VAL A 381 24.82 -0.65 8.26
N SER A 382 23.96 -0.86 9.26
CA SER A 382 23.97 -0.08 10.49
C SER A 382 23.86 -0.99 11.72
N ASN A 383 24.53 -0.59 12.81
CA ASN A 383 24.49 -1.28 14.09
C ASN A 383 23.23 -0.85 14.87
N THR A 384 22.37 -1.81 15.23
CA THR A 384 21.17 -1.57 16.06
C THR A 384 21.42 -1.86 17.54
N ALA A 385 22.57 -2.48 17.87
CA ALA A 385 22.90 -2.75 19.26
C ALA A 385 23.06 -1.44 20.06
N LYS A 386 22.44 -1.37 21.21
CA LYS A 386 22.62 -0.26 22.18
C LYS A 386 24.01 -0.25 22.82
N SER A 387 24.98 -1.02 22.30
CA SER A 387 26.33 -1.06 22.79
C SER A 387 27.13 0.15 22.32
N VAL A 388 28.04 0.59 23.16
CA VAL A 388 28.95 1.72 22.87
C VAL A 388 30.18 1.31 22.06
N SER A 389 30.23 0.09 21.54
CA SER A 389 31.36 -0.42 20.77
C SER A 389 31.14 -0.29 19.27
N SER A 390 32.22 0.00 18.58
CA SER A 390 32.30 -0.14 17.15
C SER A 390 32.66 -1.58 16.82
N GLU A 391 32.08 -2.11 15.75
CA GLU A 391 32.26 -3.50 15.38
C GLU A 391 32.87 -3.61 13.98
N ARG A 392 33.78 -4.54 13.79
CA ARG A 392 34.28 -4.90 12.47
C ARG A 392 33.45 -6.07 11.94
N LEU A 393 33.02 -5.95 10.69
CA LEU A 393 32.20 -6.94 10.00
C LEU A 393 32.98 -7.50 8.81
N TRP A 394 32.88 -8.81 8.60
CA TRP A 394 33.21 -9.42 7.35
C TRP A 394 31.95 -9.65 6.51
N LEU A 395 32.08 -9.59 5.19
CA LEU A 395 31.02 -9.79 4.23
C LEU A 395 31.49 -10.76 3.17
N HIS A 396 30.66 -11.75 2.84
CA HIS A 396 30.91 -12.66 1.72
C HIS A 396 29.69 -12.68 0.81
N LEU A 397 29.90 -12.44 -0.51
CA LEU A 397 28.83 -12.46 -1.49
C LEU A 397 28.81 -13.79 -2.26
N TYR A 398 27.83 -14.62 -1.99
CA TYR A 398 27.54 -15.80 -2.79
C TYR A 398 26.88 -15.41 -4.11
N THR A 399 27.44 -15.88 -5.21
CA THR A 399 27.00 -15.55 -6.57
C THR A 399 26.96 -16.80 -7.44
N PRO A 400 26.14 -16.82 -8.50
CA PRO A 400 26.31 -17.79 -9.59
C PRO A 400 27.72 -17.71 -10.20
N ASP A 401 28.20 -18.83 -10.72
CA ASP A 401 29.60 -18.96 -11.20
C ASP A 401 29.93 -18.01 -12.34
N GLU A 402 28.95 -17.72 -13.21
CA GLU A 402 29.08 -16.83 -14.36
C GLU A 402 29.12 -15.35 -14.01
N VAL A 403 28.85 -14.98 -12.74
CA VAL A 403 28.84 -13.58 -12.31
C VAL A 403 30.22 -13.18 -11.77
N THR A 404 30.80 -12.20 -12.39
CA THR A 404 32.04 -11.54 -11.93
C THR A 404 31.68 -10.46 -10.90
N VAL A 405 32.48 -10.36 -9.84
CA VAL A 405 32.27 -9.43 -8.74
C VAL A 405 33.48 -8.54 -8.53
N SER A 406 33.28 -7.24 -8.47
CA SER A 406 34.31 -6.27 -8.13
C SER A 406 33.90 -5.45 -6.88
N PRO A 407 34.86 -5.06 -6.01
CA PRO A 407 36.30 -5.36 -6.08
C PRO A 407 36.63 -6.80 -5.65
N SER A 408 35.78 -7.47 -4.85
CA SER A 408 35.95 -8.84 -4.36
C SER A 408 34.62 -9.38 -3.87
N LYS A 409 34.44 -10.71 -3.82
CA LYS A 409 33.35 -11.36 -3.11
C LYS A 409 33.48 -11.22 -1.59
N ASP A 410 34.72 -11.06 -1.10
CA ASP A 410 35.05 -10.92 0.31
C ASP A 410 35.45 -9.48 0.62
N LEU A 411 34.72 -8.85 1.50
CA LEU A 411 34.97 -7.49 1.96
C LEU A 411 34.93 -7.42 3.49
N SER A 412 35.52 -6.37 4.03
CA SER A 412 35.35 -6.06 5.46
C SER A 412 35.00 -4.60 5.62
N THR A 413 34.19 -4.31 6.61
CA THR A 413 33.79 -2.96 6.94
C THR A 413 33.68 -2.76 8.44
N PHE A 414 33.37 -1.54 8.84
CA PHE A 414 33.37 -1.14 10.23
C PHE A 414 32.10 -0.34 10.50
N VAL A 415 31.30 -0.78 11.45
CA VAL A 415 30.09 -0.07 11.90
C VAL A 415 30.30 0.56 13.26
N THR A 416 29.90 1.81 13.39
CA THR A 416 30.00 2.59 14.63
C THR A 416 28.66 2.62 15.35
N MET A 417 28.65 3.19 16.55
CA MET A 417 27.42 3.42 17.31
C MET A 417 26.48 4.38 16.59
N GLY A 418 25.21 3.99 16.46
CA GLY A 418 24.19 4.79 15.74
C GLY A 418 23.91 6.17 16.35
N HIS A 419 24.13 6.36 17.67
CA HIS A 419 23.85 7.61 18.36
C HIS A 419 24.98 8.66 18.31
N MET A 420 26.16 8.30 17.80
CA MET A 420 27.32 9.19 17.69
C MET A 420 27.58 9.68 16.25
N GLY A 421 26.57 9.70 15.41
CA GLY A 421 26.67 10.06 13.99
C GLY A 421 25.99 9.00 13.12
N SER A 422 26.05 9.14 11.79
CA SER A 422 25.52 8.10 10.91
C SER A 422 26.34 6.81 11.08
N GLY A 423 25.92 5.94 11.97
CA GLY A 423 26.49 4.60 12.15
C GLY A 423 26.31 3.69 10.92
N ILE A 424 25.88 4.27 9.79
CA ILE A 424 25.61 3.59 8.53
C ILE A 424 26.92 3.52 7.72
N ARG A 425 27.22 2.33 7.21
CA ARG A 425 28.28 2.10 6.23
C ARG A 425 27.69 1.58 4.93
N ALA A 426 28.11 2.17 3.82
CA ALA A 426 27.78 1.68 2.50
C ALA A 426 28.91 0.76 1.99
N VAL A 427 28.51 -0.38 1.45
CA VAL A 427 29.39 -1.33 0.78
C VAL A 427 28.80 -1.59 -0.61
N ASP A 428 29.56 -1.38 -1.65
CA ASP A 428 29.13 -1.55 -3.04
C ASP A 428 29.76 -2.84 -3.62
N PHE A 429 28.91 -3.64 -4.26
CA PHE A 429 29.34 -4.70 -5.16
C PHE A 429 28.97 -4.31 -6.58
N LEU A 430 29.92 -4.50 -7.50
CA LEU A 430 29.72 -4.33 -8.93
C LEU A 430 29.66 -5.73 -9.55
N LEU A 431 28.55 -6.05 -10.16
CA LEU A 431 28.21 -7.36 -10.70
C LEU A 431 28.18 -7.28 -12.22
N GLU A 432 28.76 -8.27 -12.89
CA GLU A 432 28.87 -8.31 -14.36
C GLU A 432 28.70 -9.74 -14.86
N VAL A 433 28.02 -9.91 -15.99
CA VAL A 433 27.95 -11.15 -16.75
C VAL A 433 28.33 -10.88 -18.20
N GLU A 434 29.12 -11.74 -18.80
CA GLU A 434 29.45 -11.63 -20.26
C GLU A 434 28.24 -12.00 -21.12
N GLN A 435 27.49 -13.03 -20.70
CA GLN A 435 26.27 -13.49 -21.34
C GLN A 435 25.20 -13.75 -20.29
N ALA A 436 24.02 -13.22 -20.51
CA ALA A 436 22.88 -13.44 -19.63
C ALA A 436 22.20 -14.78 -20.00
N VAL A 437 22.59 -15.85 -19.31
CA VAL A 437 22.15 -17.23 -19.61
C VAL A 437 20.98 -17.72 -18.74
N ARG A 438 20.61 -16.93 -17.74
CA ARG A 438 19.50 -17.27 -16.82
C ARG A 438 18.47 -16.16 -16.81
N PRO A 439 17.17 -16.47 -16.66
CA PRO A 439 16.16 -15.44 -16.51
C PRO A 439 16.27 -14.71 -15.16
N LEU A 440 16.90 -15.34 -14.16
CA LEU A 440 16.99 -14.86 -12.79
C LEU A 440 18.31 -15.28 -12.14
N TYR A 441 19.01 -14.33 -11.54
CA TYR A 441 20.24 -14.52 -10.77
C TYR A 441 19.95 -14.35 -9.28
N ARG A 442 20.25 -15.36 -8.47
CA ARG A 442 20.06 -15.35 -7.01
C ARG A 442 21.40 -15.14 -6.32
N PHE A 443 21.39 -14.26 -5.35
CA PHE A 443 22.54 -13.87 -4.54
C PHE A 443 22.22 -13.99 -3.07
N VAL A 444 23.23 -14.19 -2.24
CA VAL A 444 23.15 -14.07 -0.79
C VAL A 444 24.37 -13.30 -0.30
N LEU A 445 24.14 -12.18 0.37
CA LEU A 445 25.19 -11.53 1.14
C LEU A 445 25.19 -12.11 2.56
N GLU A 446 26.27 -12.74 2.94
CA GLU A 446 26.53 -13.21 4.30
C GLU A 446 27.33 -12.16 5.06
N ILE A 447 26.91 -11.83 6.27
CA ILE A 447 27.53 -10.81 7.12
C ILE A 447 27.77 -11.41 8.50
N GLY A 448 29.01 -11.34 8.98
CA GLY A 448 29.35 -11.76 10.34
C GLY A 448 30.25 -10.77 11.05
N PHE A 449 30.37 -10.91 12.37
CA PHE A 449 31.26 -10.11 13.19
C PHE A 449 32.66 -10.76 13.18
N GLU A 450 33.73 -9.97 12.98
CA GLU A 450 35.11 -10.46 13.07
C GLU A 450 35.51 -10.85 14.51
N ASP A 451 34.90 -10.21 15.50
CA ASP A 451 35.06 -10.63 16.89
C ASP A 451 34.11 -11.79 17.20
N SER A 452 34.64 -12.97 17.34
CA SER A 452 33.96 -14.24 17.54
C SER A 452 33.04 -14.33 18.75
N LYS A 453 32.99 -13.34 19.62
CA LYS A 453 32.19 -13.35 20.85
C LYS A 453 30.70 -13.34 20.60
N ARG A 454 30.25 -12.90 19.44
CA ARG A 454 28.81 -12.85 19.09
C ARG A 454 28.34 -14.01 18.23
N GLY A 455 29.23 -14.70 17.52
CA GLY A 455 28.97 -15.95 16.78
C GLY A 455 27.76 -15.92 15.82
N ARG A 456 27.27 -14.73 15.44
CA ARG A 456 26.08 -14.59 14.62
C ARG A 456 26.46 -14.25 13.20
N ILE A 457 25.78 -14.92 12.29
CA ILE A 457 25.88 -14.72 10.85
C ILE A 457 24.51 -14.37 10.34
N TYR A 458 24.42 -13.34 9.51
CA TYR A 458 23.20 -12.86 8.88
C TYR A 458 23.25 -13.10 7.38
N HIS A 459 22.13 -13.51 6.82
CA HIS A 459 21.99 -13.74 5.39
C HIS A 459 20.99 -12.75 4.80
N VAL A 460 21.41 -12.07 3.73
CA VAL A 460 20.63 -11.09 2.99
C VAL A 460 20.49 -11.61 1.56
N PRO A 461 19.43 -12.39 1.28
CA PRO A 461 19.15 -12.83 -0.08
C PRO A 461 18.65 -11.66 -0.94
N PHE A 462 19.01 -11.65 -2.21
CA PHE A 462 18.47 -10.73 -3.20
C PHE A 462 18.56 -11.34 -4.60
N VAL A 463 17.83 -10.75 -5.53
CA VAL A 463 17.78 -11.25 -6.91
C VAL A 463 18.02 -10.13 -7.90
N LEU A 464 18.59 -10.49 -9.05
CA LEU A 464 18.62 -9.65 -10.24
C LEU A 464 17.98 -10.38 -11.39
N LEU A 465 17.12 -9.72 -12.11
CA LEU A 465 16.46 -10.24 -13.30
C LEU A 465 17.36 -10.05 -14.52
N ASN A 466 17.14 -10.87 -15.54
CA ASN A 466 17.81 -10.68 -16.83
C ASN A 466 16.87 -9.91 -17.77
N GLU A 467 17.38 -8.91 -18.45
CA GLU A 467 16.66 -8.24 -19.52
C GLU A 467 16.42 -9.22 -20.68
N GLY A 468 15.17 -9.45 -21.06
CA GLY A 468 14.76 -10.44 -22.05
C GLY A 468 14.52 -11.85 -21.53
N GLY A 469 14.80 -12.11 -20.26
CA GLY A 469 14.31 -13.31 -19.58
C GLY A 469 12.90 -13.03 -19.04
N GLU A 470 11.88 -13.24 -19.84
CA GLU A 470 10.48 -13.06 -19.43
C GLU A 470 10.10 -13.96 -18.26
N VAL A 471 10.48 -13.58 -17.07
CA VAL A 471 10.04 -14.23 -15.82
C VAL A 471 8.78 -13.55 -15.31
N ILE A 472 8.53 -12.32 -15.73
CA ILE A 472 7.39 -11.50 -15.36
C ILE A 472 6.59 -11.23 -16.61
N PRO A 473 5.25 -11.26 -16.56
CA PRO A 473 4.42 -10.96 -17.71
C PRO A 473 4.84 -9.64 -18.37
N ALA A 474 4.86 -9.62 -19.67
CA ALA A 474 5.07 -8.39 -20.42
C ALA A 474 4.01 -7.35 -19.99
N LYS A 475 4.39 -6.07 -20.03
CA LYS A 475 3.46 -4.98 -19.82
C LYS A 475 2.25 -5.15 -20.74
N PHE A 476 1.07 -4.81 -20.24
CA PHE A 476 -0.12 -4.76 -21.07
C PHE A 476 0.12 -3.82 -22.26
N GLU A 477 -0.05 -4.34 -23.46
CA GLU A 477 -0.10 -3.46 -24.63
C GLU A 477 -1.41 -2.68 -24.63
N LYS A 478 -1.37 -1.43 -25.09
CA LYS A 478 -2.56 -0.55 -25.21
C LYS A 478 -3.75 -1.16 -25.95
N ASN A 479 -3.52 -2.20 -26.72
CA ASN A 479 -4.54 -2.95 -27.45
C ASN A 479 -4.46 -4.43 -27.05
N GLY A 480 -4.67 -4.73 -25.78
CA GLY A 480 -4.60 -6.09 -25.25
C GLY A 480 -5.28 -7.12 -26.15
N PRO A 481 -4.92 -8.41 -26.04
CA PRO A 481 -5.49 -9.43 -26.89
C PRO A 481 -7.02 -9.40 -26.80
N PRO A 482 -7.75 -9.60 -27.91
CA PRO A 482 -9.19 -9.65 -27.89
C PRO A 482 -9.64 -10.69 -26.87
N ALA A 483 -10.63 -10.34 -26.05
CA ALA A 483 -11.15 -11.23 -25.02
C ALA A 483 -11.43 -12.61 -25.61
N CYS A 484 -11.03 -13.63 -24.87
CA CYS A 484 -11.34 -15.00 -25.26
C CYS A 484 -12.86 -15.14 -25.35
N PRO A 485 -13.43 -15.49 -26.52
CA PRO A 485 -14.88 -15.48 -26.73
C PRO A 485 -15.68 -16.40 -25.83
N ASN A 486 -15.01 -17.21 -24.99
CA ASN A 486 -15.61 -18.20 -24.11
C ASN A 486 -15.34 -17.96 -22.62
N GLN A 487 -14.87 -16.80 -22.19
CA GLN A 487 -14.82 -16.50 -20.76
C GLN A 487 -16.24 -16.23 -20.26
N PRO A 488 -16.71 -16.96 -19.22
CA PRO A 488 -17.97 -16.62 -18.59
C PRO A 488 -17.84 -15.20 -18.02
N ARG A 489 -18.81 -14.35 -18.35
CA ARG A 489 -18.92 -13.02 -17.75
C ARG A 489 -19.19 -13.21 -16.26
N VAL A 490 -18.27 -12.79 -15.42
CA VAL A 490 -18.45 -12.73 -13.95
C VAL A 490 -19.37 -11.55 -13.64
#